data_a373bedc16047f59823b20a1c7f46586
#
_entry.id   a373bedc16047f59823b20a1c7f46586
#
_cell.length_a   1.000
_cell.length_b   1.000
_cell.length_c   1.000
_cell.angle_alpha   90.00
_cell.angle_beta   90.00
_cell.angle_gamma   90.00
#
_symmetry.space_group_name_H-M   'P 1'
#
loop_
_entity.id
_entity.type
_entity.pdbx_description
1 polymer ?
#
loop_
_entity_poly.entity_id
_entity_poly.type
_entity_poly.pdbx_seq_one_letter_code
_entity_poly.pdbx_strand_id
1 'polypeptide(L)'
;MSANLALPIPHKQVRQTSRAEIGDRVFVVGGKVLLLVLLGIAVLMPLLAIFWRGFSAEAGQGGGLIAARELVTSENFHWLLGNSLKVSLSVAAIVVPLAYLFAYALQRTLIPGKGIWRGMSLLPLMAPSMLPGIALVYLFGNQGMLRGLLSNNIYGFWGIVLGEVIYTFPHALMILLSALSLADARLFDAASSMGASPAKAFRSITWPATRQAVFAAFCLVFTLTITDFGVPVVVGGDYQVLALEAYKAVVGQQQFGRGALIGMVLLLPALFSFGVDAWLRRRHGDSMSGRAQVFR
;
A
#
# COMPACT_ATOMS: atom_id res chain seq x y z
N MET A 1 66.53 -7.94 45.86
CA MET A 1 66.20 -8.80 44.73
C MET A 1 64.79 -8.47 44.26
N SER A 2 64.67 -7.52 43.36
CA SER A 2 63.37 -7.02 42.83
C SER A 2 63.26 -7.55 41.39
N ALA A 3 62.34 -8.50 41.18
CA ALA A 3 62.02 -9.05 39.86
C ALA A 3 61.05 -8.13 39.13
N ASN A 4 61.54 -7.47 38.07
CA ASN A 4 60.72 -6.72 37.13
C ASN A 4 59.84 -7.69 36.30
N LEU A 5 58.54 -7.73 36.56
CA LEU A 5 57.55 -8.40 35.74
C LEU A 5 57.13 -7.44 34.64
N ALA A 6 57.76 -7.52 33.49
CA ALA A 6 57.34 -6.81 32.28
C ALA A 6 56.13 -7.58 31.68
N LEU A 7 54.97 -6.98 31.73
CA LEU A 7 53.77 -7.48 31.02
C LEU A 7 53.97 -7.39 29.51
N PRO A 8 53.62 -8.43 28.70
CA PRO A 8 53.77 -8.39 27.28
C PRO A 8 52.70 -7.44 26.68
N ILE A 9 53.14 -6.47 25.91
CA ILE A 9 52.30 -5.54 25.13
C ILE A 9 51.56 -6.38 24.07
N PRO A 10 50.24 -6.32 23.97
CA PRO A 10 49.53 -7.08 22.93
C PRO A 10 49.92 -6.52 21.56
N HIS A 11 50.59 -7.30 20.75
CA HIS A 11 50.84 -7.03 19.35
C HIS A 11 49.51 -6.87 18.64
N LYS A 12 49.18 -5.68 18.17
CA LYS A 12 48.09 -5.41 17.24
C LYS A 12 48.32 -6.26 15.99
N GLN A 13 47.60 -7.41 15.91
CA GLN A 13 47.57 -8.21 14.68
C GLN A 13 47.00 -7.32 13.57
N VAL A 14 47.90 -6.82 12.73
CA VAL A 14 47.51 -6.22 11.45
C VAL A 14 46.85 -7.35 10.63
N ARG A 15 45.53 -7.37 10.56
CA ARG A 15 44.78 -8.29 9.72
C ARG A 15 45.24 -8.12 8.28
N GLN A 16 46.13 -8.96 7.83
CA GLN A 16 46.43 -9.09 6.41
C GLN A 16 45.13 -9.60 5.74
N THR A 17 44.41 -8.69 5.09
CA THR A 17 43.27 -9.07 4.25
C THR A 17 43.80 -10.01 3.19
N SER A 18 43.40 -11.27 3.25
CA SER A 18 43.79 -12.29 2.27
C SER A 18 43.27 -11.88 0.89
N ARG A 19 44.02 -12.20 -0.19
CA ARG A 19 43.60 -11.97 -1.56
C ARG A 19 42.19 -12.56 -1.85
N ALA A 20 41.80 -13.61 -1.17
CA ALA A 20 40.49 -14.21 -1.23
C ALA A 20 39.39 -13.29 -0.67
N GLU A 21 39.64 -12.64 0.50
CA GLU A 21 38.68 -11.66 1.08
C GLU A 21 38.47 -10.43 0.19
N ILE A 22 39.51 -10.00 -0.53
CA ILE A 22 39.38 -8.89 -1.48
C ILE A 22 38.59 -9.36 -2.69
N GLY A 23 38.83 -10.55 -3.22
CA GLY A 23 38.07 -11.14 -4.32
C GLY A 23 36.57 -11.28 -4.00
N ASP A 24 36.25 -11.80 -2.81
CA ASP A 24 34.87 -11.94 -2.34
C ASP A 24 34.18 -10.59 -2.16
N ARG A 25 34.89 -9.58 -1.63
CA ARG A 25 34.33 -8.20 -1.53
C ARG A 25 34.06 -7.59 -2.90
N VAL A 26 34.98 -7.73 -3.84
CA VAL A 26 34.80 -7.21 -5.22
C VAL A 26 33.62 -7.91 -5.88
N PHE A 27 33.49 -9.21 -5.74
CA PHE A 27 32.36 -9.98 -6.30
C PHE A 27 31.02 -9.55 -5.68
N VAL A 28 30.95 -9.42 -4.35
CA VAL A 28 29.74 -8.99 -3.63
C VAL A 28 29.38 -7.54 -3.97
N VAL A 29 30.37 -6.64 -4.02
CA VAL A 29 30.11 -5.23 -4.40
C VAL A 29 29.71 -5.13 -5.87
N GLY A 30 30.41 -5.83 -6.77
CA GLY A 30 30.07 -5.87 -8.19
C GLY A 30 28.66 -6.43 -8.44
N GLY A 31 28.29 -7.51 -7.75
CA GLY A 31 26.93 -8.08 -7.80
C GLY A 31 25.85 -7.12 -7.30
N LYS A 32 26.11 -6.40 -6.19
CA LYS A 32 25.21 -5.38 -5.67
C LYS A 32 25.03 -4.22 -6.65
N VAL A 33 26.13 -3.72 -7.22
CA VAL A 33 26.09 -2.62 -8.20
C VAL A 33 25.32 -3.06 -9.46
N LEU A 34 25.61 -4.26 -9.98
CA LEU A 34 24.89 -4.81 -11.12
C LEU A 34 23.38 -4.91 -10.83
N LEU A 35 23.01 -5.45 -9.67
CA LEU A 35 21.61 -5.58 -9.26
C LEU A 35 20.93 -4.20 -9.16
N LEU A 36 21.59 -3.21 -8.56
CA LEU A 36 21.06 -1.84 -8.44
C LEU A 36 20.90 -1.17 -9.81
N VAL A 37 21.85 -1.37 -10.72
CA VAL A 37 21.78 -0.84 -12.09
C VAL A 37 20.62 -1.50 -12.84
N LEU A 38 20.50 -2.82 -12.80
CA LEU A 38 19.40 -3.55 -13.45
C LEU A 38 18.05 -3.12 -12.88
N LEU A 39 17.93 -3.01 -11.57
CA LEU A 39 16.71 -2.55 -10.91
C LEU A 39 16.39 -1.09 -11.30
N GLY A 40 17.41 -0.23 -11.31
CA GLY A 40 17.27 1.17 -11.75
C GLY A 40 16.75 1.27 -13.18
N ILE A 41 17.34 0.52 -14.11
CA ILE A 41 16.89 0.47 -15.50
C ILE A 41 15.47 -0.08 -15.59
N ALA A 42 15.16 -1.19 -14.91
CA ALA A 42 13.84 -1.82 -14.96
C ALA A 42 12.72 -0.90 -14.42
N VAL A 43 13.02 -0.03 -13.47
CA VAL A 43 12.04 0.90 -12.89
C VAL A 43 12.03 2.25 -13.61
N LEU A 44 13.21 2.84 -13.85
CA LEU A 44 13.30 4.19 -14.41
C LEU A 44 12.96 4.24 -15.89
N MET A 45 13.34 3.21 -16.68
CA MET A 45 13.10 3.21 -18.11
C MET A 45 11.60 3.25 -18.46
N PRO A 46 10.71 2.44 -17.87
CA PRO A 46 9.26 2.54 -18.11
C PRO A 46 8.69 3.88 -17.66
N LEU A 47 9.12 4.42 -16.52
CA LEU A 47 8.67 5.73 -16.05
C LEU A 47 9.08 6.85 -17.00
N LEU A 48 10.33 6.86 -17.45
CA LEU A 48 10.82 7.82 -18.42
C LEU A 48 10.09 7.67 -19.77
N ALA A 49 9.78 6.43 -20.18
CA ALA A 49 9.00 6.19 -21.40
C ALA A 49 7.58 6.75 -21.30
N ILE A 50 6.91 6.62 -20.14
CA ILE A 50 5.61 7.23 -19.89
C ILE A 50 5.70 8.76 -19.95
N PHE A 51 6.71 9.36 -19.29
CA PHE A 51 6.95 10.80 -19.36
C PHE A 51 7.20 11.26 -20.78
N TRP A 52 8.08 10.56 -21.51
CA TRP A 52 8.39 10.88 -22.90
C TRP A 52 7.14 10.81 -23.79
N ARG A 53 6.36 9.75 -23.68
CA ARG A 53 5.13 9.56 -24.45
C ARG A 53 4.06 10.60 -24.11
N GLY A 54 3.87 10.93 -22.83
CA GLY A 54 2.90 11.92 -22.40
C GLY A 54 3.19 13.32 -22.94
N PHE A 55 4.48 13.67 -23.11
CA PHE A 55 4.89 14.98 -23.62
C PHE A 55 5.35 14.98 -25.08
N SER A 56 5.42 13.81 -25.75
CA SER A 56 5.68 13.72 -27.19
C SER A 56 4.43 14.18 -27.95
N ALA A 57 4.62 14.98 -28.97
CA ALA A 57 3.56 15.30 -29.92
C ALA A 57 3.17 14.03 -30.68
N GLU A 58 2.00 13.47 -30.39
CA GLU A 58 1.37 12.52 -31.30
C GLU A 58 0.88 13.28 -32.55
N ALA A 59 1.12 12.71 -33.73
CA ALA A 59 0.86 13.34 -35.00
C ALA A 59 -0.57 13.90 -35.08
N GLY A 60 -0.71 15.22 -35.09
CA GLY A 60 -1.99 15.93 -35.28
C GLY A 60 -2.55 16.67 -34.05
N GLN A 61 -1.95 16.52 -32.86
CA GLN A 61 -2.31 17.31 -31.68
C GLN A 61 -1.13 18.17 -31.25
N GLY A 62 -1.36 19.41 -30.87
CA GLY A 62 -0.32 20.35 -30.44
C GLY A 62 0.57 19.75 -29.35
N GLY A 63 1.84 20.17 -29.26
CA GLY A 63 2.87 19.57 -28.39
C GLY A 63 2.39 19.22 -26.99
N GLY A 64 3.02 18.24 -26.37
CA GLY A 64 2.58 17.53 -25.14
C GLY A 64 2.14 18.42 -23.97
N LEU A 65 2.65 19.64 -23.83
CA LEU A 65 2.18 20.62 -22.84
C LEU A 65 0.76 21.15 -23.17
N ILE A 66 0.42 21.31 -24.47
CA ILE A 66 -0.91 21.74 -24.88
C ILE A 66 -1.90 20.60 -24.61
N ALA A 67 -1.57 19.38 -24.98
CA ALA A 67 -2.39 18.19 -24.72
C ALA A 67 -2.60 17.97 -23.20
N ALA A 68 -1.56 18.17 -22.40
CA ALA A 68 -1.66 18.09 -20.94
C ALA A 68 -2.60 19.17 -20.37
N ARG A 69 -2.50 20.40 -20.88
CA ARG A 69 -3.39 21.49 -20.49
C ARG A 69 -4.85 21.22 -20.89
N GLU A 70 -5.07 20.79 -22.13
CA GLU A 70 -6.40 20.43 -22.62
C GLU A 70 -7.03 19.30 -21.81
N LEU A 71 -6.25 18.26 -21.47
CA LEU A 71 -6.71 17.17 -20.62
C LEU A 71 -7.14 17.70 -19.25
N VAL A 72 -6.26 18.45 -18.57
CA VAL A 72 -6.51 18.94 -17.20
C VAL A 72 -7.63 19.99 -17.16
N THR A 73 -7.86 20.76 -18.22
CA THR A 73 -8.95 21.76 -18.28
C THR A 73 -10.27 21.17 -18.76
N SER A 74 -10.30 19.92 -19.23
CA SER A 74 -11.53 19.30 -19.71
C SER A 74 -12.49 18.97 -18.57
N GLU A 75 -13.78 19.25 -18.75
CA GLU A 75 -14.84 18.90 -17.78
C GLU A 75 -14.89 17.41 -17.51
N ASN A 76 -14.68 16.59 -18.53
CA ASN A 76 -14.64 15.14 -18.40
C ASN A 76 -13.53 14.67 -17.46
N PHE A 77 -12.34 15.27 -17.53
CA PHE A 77 -11.24 14.92 -16.62
C PHE A 77 -11.57 15.23 -15.16
N HIS A 78 -12.15 16.42 -14.90
CA HIS A 78 -12.55 16.81 -13.55
C HIS A 78 -13.64 15.88 -12.99
N TRP A 79 -14.58 15.48 -13.84
CA TRP A 79 -15.63 14.53 -13.47
C TRP A 79 -15.04 13.15 -13.11
N LEU A 80 -14.15 12.61 -13.96
CA LEU A 80 -13.46 11.34 -13.73
C LEU A 80 -12.59 11.38 -12.46
N LEU A 81 -11.84 12.45 -12.26
CA LEU A 81 -11.02 12.65 -11.08
C LEU A 81 -11.90 12.74 -9.82
N GLY A 82 -12.99 13.49 -9.88
CA GLY A 82 -13.94 13.58 -8.78
C GLY A 82 -14.56 12.23 -8.42
N ASN A 83 -14.92 11.43 -9.41
CA ASN A 83 -15.42 10.08 -9.21
C ASN A 83 -14.37 9.17 -8.57
N SER A 84 -13.14 9.20 -9.08
CA SER A 84 -12.02 8.41 -8.52
C SER A 84 -11.75 8.78 -7.07
N LEU A 85 -11.73 10.06 -6.73
CA LEU A 85 -11.54 10.53 -5.36
C LEU A 85 -12.69 10.09 -4.45
N LYS A 86 -13.96 10.20 -4.90
CA LYS A 86 -15.12 9.76 -4.12
C LYS A 86 -15.05 8.25 -3.81
N VAL A 87 -14.77 7.44 -4.80
CA VAL A 87 -14.61 5.98 -4.61
C VAL A 87 -13.49 5.69 -3.62
N SER A 88 -12.29 6.23 -3.87
CA SER A 88 -11.10 5.92 -3.08
C SER A 88 -11.23 6.36 -1.62
N LEU A 89 -11.80 7.54 -1.38
CA LEU A 89 -12.07 8.02 -0.02
C LEU A 89 -13.13 7.17 0.68
N SER A 90 -14.21 6.78 -0.04
CA SER A 90 -15.26 5.93 0.52
C SER A 90 -14.74 4.56 0.90
N VAL A 91 -13.96 3.93 0.01
CA VAL A 91 -13.33 2.63 0.28
C VAL A 91 -12.37 2.72 1.47
N ALA A 92 -11.48 3.72 1.50
CA ALA A 92 -10.55 3.89 2.61
C ALA A 92 -11.28 4.15 3.94
N ALA A 93 -12.36 4.95 3.94
CA ALA A 93 -13.18 5.22 5.11
C ALA A 93 -13.93 3.99 5.64
N ILE A 94 -14.23 3.01 4.78
CA ILE A 94 -14.88 1.75 5.17
C ILE A 94 -13.83 0.71 5.57
N VAL A 95 -12.82 0.49 4.74
CA VAL A 95 -11.84 -0.59 4.90
C VAL A 95 -10.97 -0.39 6.13
N VAL A 96 -10.47 0.83 6.37
CA VAL A 96 -9.50 1.04 7.44
C VAL A 96 -10.11 0.81 8.82
N PRO A 97 -11.29 1.34 9.18
CA PRO A 97 -11.94 1.02 10.45
C PRO A 97 -12.30 -0.46 10.57
N LEU A 98 -12.85 -1.08 9.51
CA LEU A 98 -13.19 -2.51 9.50
C LEU A 98 -11.95 -3.37 9.75
N ALA A 99 -10.87 -3.13 9.03
CA ALA A 99 -9.62 -3.87 9.18
C ALA A 99 -8.98 -3.63 10.55
N TYR A 100 -9.10 -2.40 11.11
CA TYR A 100 -8.62 -2.10 12.45
C TYR A 100 -9.40 -2.86 13.52
N LEU A 101 -10.74 -2.86 13.45
CA LEU A 101 -11.59 -3.61 14.37
C LEU A 101 -11.29 -5.11 14.30
N PHE A 102 -11.16 -5.64 13.08
CA PHE A 102 -10.86 -7.05 12.89
C PHE A 102 -9.45 -7.41 13.37
N ALA A 103 -8.44 -6.60 13.08
CA ALA A 103 -7.08 -6.78 13.58
C ALA A 103 -7.02 -6.69 15.11
N TYR A 104 -7.75 -5.74 15.71
CA TYR A 104 -7.86 -5.59 17.14
C TYR A 104 -8.51 -6.82 17.78
N ALA A 105 -9.61 -7.31 17.21
CA ALA A 105 -10.28 -8.52 17.68
C ALA A 105 -9.35 -9.74 17.63
N LEU A 106 -8.62 -9.95 16.54
CA LEU A 106 -7.67 -11.06 16.41
C LEU A 106 -6.50 -10.98 17.39
N GLN A 107 -6.00 -9.79 17.69
CA GLN A 107 -4.81 -9.61 18.54
C GLN A 107 -5.14 -9.51 20.02
N ARG A 108 -6.28 -8.90 20.38
CA ARG A 108 -6.59 -8.48 21.76
C ARG A 108 -7.71 -9.25 22.43
N THR A 109 -8.40 -10.13 21.71
CA THR A 109 -9.48 -10.95 22.28
C THR A 109 -9.15 -12.44 22.22
N LEU A 110 -9.85 -13.26 23.00
CA LEU A 110 -9.68 -14.71 23.05
C LEU A 110 -10.61 -15.45 22.08
N ILE A 111 -10.72 -14.97 20.82
CA ILE A 111 -11.54 -15.60 19.80
C ILE A 111 -10.97 -16.98 19.46
N PRO A 112 -11.80 -18.06 19.48
CA PRO A 112 -11.33 -19.38 19.05
C PRO A 112 -11.05 -19.39 17.55
N GLY A 113 -10.04 -20.16 17.13
CA GLY A 113 -9.74 -20.32 15.71
C GLY A 113 -9.13 -19.10 15.01
N LYS A 114 -8.40 -18.22 15.72
CA LYS A 114 -7.76 -17.01 15.17
C LYS A 114 -6.98 -17.25 13.87
N GLY A 115 -6.31 -18.39 13.76
CA GLY A 115 -5.54 -18.77 12.56
C GLY A 115 -6.43 -18.94 11.33
N ILE A 116 -7.62 -19.54 11.51
CA ILE A 116 -8.61 -19.74 10.43
C ILE A 116 -9.14 -18.38 9.97
N TRP A 117 -9.59 -17.55 10.91
CA TRP A 117 -10.11 -16.21 10.61
C TRP A 117 -9.08 -15.35 9.89
N ARG A 118 -7.83 -15.38 10.38
CA ARG A 118 -6.72 -14.67 9.73
C ARG A 118 -6.46 -15.21 8.31
N GLY A 119 -6.40 -16.53 8.14
CA GLY A 119 -6.18 -17.16 6.85
C GLY A 119 -7.28 -16.80 5.84
N MET A 120 -8.54 -16.96 6.22
CA MET A 120 -9.69 -16.63 5.36
C MET A 120 -9.71 -15.16 4.95
N SER A 121 -9.37 -14.25 5.87
CA SER A 121 -9.35 -12.80 5.60
C SER A 121 -8.23 -12.38 4.66
N LEU A 122 -7.17 -13.17 4.56
CA LEU A 122 -6.04 -12.91 3.67
C LEU A 122 -6.15 -13.60 2.30
N LEU A 123 -7.12 -14.52 2.13
CA LEU A 123 -7.34 -15.21 0.84
C LEU A 123 -7.48 -14.25 -0.36
N PRO A 124 -8.25 -13.14 -0.27
CA PRO A 124 -8.41 -12.25 -1.41
C PRO A 124 -7.10 -11.57 -1.86
N LEU A 125 -6.05 -11.57 -1.01
CA LEU A 125 -4.74 -11.02 -1.38
C LEU A 125 -4.10 -11.75 -2.57
N MET A 126 -4.41 -13.03 -2.74
CA MET A 126 -3.87 -13.85 -3.83
C MET A 126 -4.68 -13.70 -5.12
N ALA A 127 -5.81 -13.01 -5.06
CA ALA A 127 -6.70 -12.81 -6.20
C ALA A 127 -6.36 -11.50 -6.94
N PRO A 128 -6.42 -11.47 -8.28
CA PRO A 128 -6.33 -10.21 -9.03
C PRO A 128 -7.54 -9.32 -8.71
N SER A 129 -7.37 -7.99 -8.81
CA SER A 129 -8.40 -7.01 -8.45
C SER A 129 -9.72 -7.18 -9.22
N MET A 130 -9.68 -7.72 -10.43
CA MET A 130 -10.89 -8.00 -11.23
C MET A 130 -11.77 -9.09 -10.61
N LEU A 131 -11.18 -10.05 -9.85
CA LEU A 131 -11.93 -11.22 -9.36
C LEU A 131 -13.08 -10.87 -8.40
N PRO A 132 -12.92 -9.98 -7.41
CA PRO A 132 -14.04 -9.49 -6.61
C PRO A 132 -15.16 -8.87 -7.45
N GLY A 133 -14.81 -8.09 -8.48
CA GLY A 133 -15.80 -7.53 -9.41
C GLY A 133 -16.57 -8.61 -10.14
N ILE A 134 -15.88 -9.62 -10.69
CA ILE A 134 -16.51 -10.76 -11.37
C ILE A 134 -17.42 -11.53 -10.40
N ALA A 135 -16.95 -11.79 -9.18
CA ALA A 135 -17.77 -12.49 -8.17
C ALA A 135 -19.04 -11.69 -7.84
N LEU A 136 -18.97 -10.37 -7.71
CA LEU A 136 -20.15 -9.52 -7.49
C LEU A 136 -21.14 -9.60 -8.66
N VAL A 137 -20.66 -9.64 -9.90
CA VAL A 137 -21.53 -9.81 -11.08
C VAL A 137 -22.20 -11.18 -11.11
N TYR A 138 -21.48 -12.26 -10.78
CA TYR A 138 -22.09 -13.59 -10.69
C TYR A 138 -23.14 -13.70 -9.59
N LEU A 139 -22.95 -12.99 -8.48
CA LEU A 139 -23.90 -13.01 -7.37
C LEU A 139 -25.08 -12.06 -7.60
N PHE A 140 -24.82 -10.83 -7.98
CA PHE A 140 -25.79 -9.73 -7.96
C PHE A 140 -26.00 -9.02 -9.30
N GLY A 141 -25.32 -9.45 -10.36
CA GLY A 141 -25.50 -8.89 -11.71
C GLY A 141 -26.88 -9.18 -12.30
N ASN A 142 -27.10 -8.74 -13.54
CA ASN A 142 -28.41 -8.87 -14.20
C ASN A 142 -28.95 -10.29 -14.30
N GLN A 143 -28.06 -11.29 -14.34
CA GLN A 143 -28.38 -12.73 -14.33
C GLN A 143 -27.79 -13.42 -13.08
N GLY A 144 -27.48 -12.65 -12.04
CA GLY A 144 -26.84 -13.16 -10.84
C GLY A 144 -27.76 -14.01 -9.97
N MET A 145 -27.16 -14.96 -9.25
CA MET A 145 -27.87 -15.92 -8.40
C MET A 145 -28.70 -15.25 -7.29
N LEU A 146 -28.27 -14.09 -6.80
CA LEU A 146 -28.86 -13.34 -5.70
C LEU A 146 -29.44 -11.99 -6.15
N ARG A 147 -29.73 -11.83 -7.44
CA ARG A 147 -30.25 -10.58 -8.00
C ARG A 147 -31.46 -10.02 -7.25
N GLY A 148 -32.36 -10.92 -6.77
CA GLY A 148 -33.58 -10.53 -6.06
C GLY A 148 -33.35 -9.90 -4.68
N LEU A 149 -32.13 -9.98 -4.11
CA LEU A 149 -31.80 -9.36 -2.82
C LEU A 149 -31.47 -7.88 -2.94
N LEU A 150 -31.09 -7.41 -4.13
CA LEU A 150 -30.79 -6.00 -4.37
C LEU A 150 -31.98 -5.36 -5.09
N SER A 151 -32.52 -4.30 -4.51
CA SER A 151 -33.54 -3.47 -5.16
C SER A 151 -32.98 -2.67 -6.35
N ASN A 152 -31.70 -2.37 -6.34
CA ASN A 152 -30.97 -1.68 -7.40
C ASN A 152 -29.90 -2.59 -8.02
N ASN A 153 -29.47 -2.24 -9.24
CA ASN A 153 -28.38 -2.91 -9.92
C ASN A 153 -27.05 -2.79 -9.16
N ILE A 154 -26.23 -3.85 -9.18
CA ILE A 154 -24.88 -3.82 -8.57
C ILE A 154 -23.91 -2.89 -9.30
N TYR A 155 -24.17 -2.55 -10.57
CA TYR A 155 -23.28 -1.73 -11.36
C TYR A 155 -23.27 -0.27 -10.92
N GLY A 156 -22.09 0.37 -11.00
CA GLY A 156 -21.91 1.77 -10.63
C GLY A 156 -21.10 1.96 -9.36
N PHE A 157 -21.29 3.11 -8.72
CA PHE A 157 -20.51 3.55 -7.57
C PHE A 157 -20.41 2.49 -6.45
N TRP A 158 -21.57 1.95 -6.02
CA TRP A 158 -21.58 0.99 -4.90
C TRP A 158 -21.00 -0.37 -5.27
N GLY A 159 -21.14 -0.80 -6.53
CA GLY A 159 -20.48 -2.01 -7.01
C GLY A 159 -18.96 -1.89 -6.99
N ILE A 160 -18.45 -0.73 -7.45
CA ILE A 160 -17.00 -0.45 -7.37
C ILE A 160 -16.57 -0.43 -5.90
N VAL A 161 -17.26 0.31 -5.02
CA VAL A 161 -16.91 0.40 -3.60
C VAL A 161 -16.87 -0.98 -2.95
N LEU A 162 -17.88 -1.83 -3.16
CA LEU A 162 -17.92 -3.18 -2.59
C LEU A 162 -16.78 -4.08 -3.11
N GLY A 163 -16.53 -4.06 -4.42
CA GLY A 163 -15.43 -4.81 -5.02
C GLY A 163 -14.07 -4.38 -4.47
N GLU A 164 -13.85 -3.09 -4.38
CA GLU A 164 -12.63 -2.50 -3.82
C GLU A 164 -12.46 -2.78 -2.32
N VAL A 165 -13.54 -2.77 -1.55
CA VAL A 165 -13.50 -3.15 -0.12
C VAL A 165 -13.00 -4.59 0.03
N ILE A 166 -13.52 -5.53 -0.76
CA ILE A 166 -13.09 -6.93 -0.73
C ILE A 166 -11.60 -7.05 -1.13
N TYR A 167 -11.19 -6.31 -2.17
CA TYR A 167 -9.83 -6.35 -2.69
C TYR A 167 -8.81 -5.72 -1.73
N THR A 168 -9.11 -4.56 -1.16
CA THR A 168 -8.14 -3.78 -0.37
C THR A 168 -8.12 -4.14 1.11
N PHE A 169 -9.17 -4.77 1.63
CA PHE A 169 -9.28 -5.17 3.05
C PHE A 169 -8.08 -5.99 3.56
N PRO A 170 -7.62 -7.06 2.90
CA PRO A 170 -6.50 -7.84 3.39
C PRO A 170 -5.19 -7.05 3.44
N HIS A 171 -5.00 -6.08 2.54
CA HIS A 171 -3.82 -5.21 2.53
C HIS A 171 -3.77 -4.32 3.77
N ALA A 172 -4.88 -3.66 4.10
CA ALA A 172 -5.01 -2.87 5.33
C ALA A 172 -4.87 -3.75 6.58
N LEU A 173 -5.49 -4.93 6.56
CA LEU A 173 -5.44 -5.88 7.67
C LEU A 173 -4.00 -6.29 7.99
N MET A 174 -3.16 -6.57 7.00
CA MET A 174 -1.76 -6.95 7.22
C MET A 174 -0.97 -5.86 7.94
N ILE A 175 -1.13 -4.60 7.51
CA ILE A 175 -0.44 -3.46 8.15
C ILE A 175 -0.88 -3.34 9.61
N LEU A 176 -2.18 -3.39 9.84
CA LEU A 176 -2.76 -3.17 11.17
C LEU A 176 -2.50 -4.33 12.12
N LEU A 177 -2.52 -5.59 11.64
CA LEU A 177 -2.11 -6.76 12.41
C LEU A 177 -0.64 -6.65 12.85
N SER A 178 0.24 -6.25 11.94
CA SER A 178 1.66 -6.08 12.24
C SER A 178 1.87 -5.00 13.31
N ALA A 179 1.20 -3.86 13.19
CA ALA A 179 1.31 -2.77 14.16
C ALA A 179 0.78 -3.17 15.54
N LEU A 180 -0.36 -3.85 15.60
CA LEU A 180 -0.95 -4.30 16.86
C LEU A 180 -0.14 -5.42 17.53
N SER A 181 0.58 -6.24 16.75
CA SER A 181 1.45 -7.30 17.29
C SER A 181 2.74 -6.75 17.92
N LEU A 182 3.20 -5.59 17.50
CA LEU A 182 4.41 -4.94 18.01
C LEU A 182 4.19 -4.13 19.29
N ALA A 183 2.94 -3.94 19.72
CA ALA A 183 2.65 -3.21 20.96
C ALA A 183 3.09 -4.03 22.19
N ASP A 184 3.85 -3.39 23.08
CA ASP A 184 4.46 -4.03 24.25
C ASP A 184 3.40 -4.50 25.25
N ALA A 185 3.38 -5.81 25.53
CA ALA A 185 2.48 -6.43 26.50
C ALA A 185 2.63 -5.86 27.91
N ARG A 186 3.85 -5.48 28.31
CA ARG A 186 4.15 -4.95 29.65
C ARG A 186 3.40 -3.66 29.96
N LEU A 187 3.15 -2.82 28.93
CA LEU A 187 2.38 -1.59 29.12
C LEU A 187 0.92 -1.89 29.50
N PHE A 188 0.36 -2.98 28.98
CA PHE A 188 -1.01 -3.41 29.31
C PHE A 188 -1.07 -4.01 30.72
N ASP A 189 -0.06 -4.80 31.11
CA ASP A 189 0.03 -5.36 32.45
C ASP A 189 0.18 -4.24 33.50
N ALA A 190 1.02 -3.25 33.26
CA ALA A 190 1.17 -2.07 34.12
C ALA A 190 -0.13 -1.26 34.21
N ALA A 191 -0.84 -1.04 33.10
CA ALA A 191 -2.11 -0.32 33.08
C ALA A 191 -3.18 -1.07 33.85
N SER A 192 -3.24 -2.41 33.71
CA SER A 192 -4.19 -3.24 34.46
C SER A 192 -3.90 -3.24 35.96
N SER A 193 -2.63 -3.32 36.37
CA SER A 193 -2.19 -3.23 37.75
C SER A 193 -2.53 -1.87 38.40
N MET A 194 -2.59 -0.80 37.60
CA MET A 194 -3.04 0.54 38.03
C MET A 194 -4.56 0.72 37.96
N GLY A 195 -5.34 -0.33 37.66
CA GLY A 195 -6.81 -0.25 37.59
C GLY A 195 -7.33 0.51 36.38
N ALA A 196 -6.55 0.64 35.29
CA ALA A 196 -7.00 1.33 34.09
C ALA A 196 -8.11 0.53 33.38
N SER A 197 -9.21 1.21 33.03
CA SER A 197 -10.25 0.59 32.20
C SER A 197 -9.76 0.24 30.80
N PRO A 198 -10.39 -0.75 30.12
CA PRO A 198 -10.03 -1.11 28.75
C PRO A 198 -10.05 0.08 27.77
N ALA A 199 -11.02 0.99 27.92
CA ALA A 199 -11.11 2.21 27.11
C ALA A 199 -9.93 3.17 27.37
N LYS A 200 -9.47 3.28 28.64
CA LYS A 200 -8.30 4.08 28.99
C LYS A 200 -7.02 3.46 28.42
N ALA A 201 -6.84 2.15 28.53
CA ALA A 201 -5.72 1.42 27.93
C ALA A 201 -5.70 1.56 26.39
N PHE A 202 -6.87 1.48 25.75
CA PHE A 202 -6.96 1.73 24.30
C PHE A 202 -6.49 3.14 23.93
N ARG A 203 -7.00 4.18 24.60
CA ARG A 203 -6.68 5.58 24.26
C ARG A 203 -5.24 5.97 24.58
N SER A 204 -4.65 5.43 25.67
CA SER A 204 -3.32 5.82 26.14
C SER A 204 -2.18 4.93 25.61
N ILE A 205 -2.47 3.68 25.21
CA ILE A 205 -1.45 2.72 24.77
C ILE A 205 -1.69 2.33 23.32
N THR A 206 -2.86 1.73 23.00
CA THR A 206 -3.10 1.13 21.70
C THR A 206 -3.16 2.17 20.59
N TRP A 207 -4.01 3.19 20.75
CA TRP A 207 -4.21 4.22 19.73
C TRP A 207 -2.94 5.01 19.42
N PRO A 208 -2.16 5.53 20.37
CA PRO A 208 -0.90 6.22 20.07
C PRO A 208 0.13 5.32 19.38
N ALA A 209 0.19 4.03 19.75
CA ALA A 209 1.10 3.07 19.13
C ALA A 209 0.72 2.70 17.69
N THR A 210 -0.57 2.73 17.35
CA THR A 210 -1.07 2.25 16.04
C THR A 210 -1.49 3.35 15.06
N ARG A 211 -1.63 4.60 15.51
CA ARG A 211 -2.12 5.72 14.66
C ARG A 211 -1.35 5.90 13.36
N GLN A 212 -0.03 5.69 13.37
CA GLN A 212 0.79 5.76 12.17
C GLN A 212 0.46 4.62 11.19
N ALA A 213 0.24 3.41 11.70
CA ALA A 213 -0.16 2.28 10.89
C ALA A 213 -1.57 2.46 10.30
N VAL A 214 -2.48 3.08 11.07
CA VAL A 214 -3.82 3.46 10.56
C VAL A 214 -3.69 4.44 9.40
N PHE A 215 -2.85 5.46 9.53
CA PHE A 215 -2.59 6.40 8.46
C PHE A 215 -1.93 5.73 7.24
N ALA A 216 -0.93 4.87 7.46
CA ALA A 216 -0.28 4.11 6.39
C ALA A 216 -1.26 3.17 5.68
N ALA A 217 -2.15 2.50 6.42
CA ALA A 217 -3.21 1.68 5.84
C ALA A 217 -4.19 2.52 5.01
N PHE A 218 -4.57 3.72 5.49
CA PHE A 218 -5.41 4.65 4.74
C PHE A 218 -4.75 5.06 3.42
N CYS A 219 -3.49 5.49 3.46
CA CYS A 219 -2.74 5.88 2.26
C CYS A 219 -2.60 4.73 1.27
N LEU A 220 -2.33 3.50 1.77
CA LEU A 220 -2.23 2.33 0.91
C LEU A 220 -3.56 2.00 0.23
N VAL A 221 -4.65 1.90 1.00
CA VAL A 221 -6.00 1.61 0.46
C VAL A 221 -6.42 2.67 -0.55
N PHE A 222 -6.24 3.95 -0.21
CA PHE A 222 -6.53 5.05 -1.11
C PHE A 222 -5.77 4.95 -2.43
N THR A 223 -4.46 4.66 -2.35
CA THR A 223 -3.60 4.54 -3.54
C THR A 223 -3.99 3.32 -4.39
N LEU A 224 -4.21 2.16 -3.77
CA LEU A 224 -4.64 0.96 -4.47
C LEU A 224 -5.95 1.21 -5.22
N THR A 225 -6.95 1.77 -4.55
CA THR A 225 -8.27 2.02 -5.15
C THR A 225 -8.23 3.06 -6.27
N ILE A 226 -7.52 4.20 -6.10
CA ILE A 226 -7.52 5.26 -7.12
C ILE A 226 -6.79 4.84 -8.40
N THR A 227 -5.87 3.89 -8.29
CA THR A 227 -5.10 3.36 -9.43
C THR A 227 -5.67 2.07 -10.00
N ASP A 228 -6.65 1.45 -9.34
CA ASP A 228 -7.25 0.22 -9.86
C ASP A 228 -8.23 0.49 -10.99
N PHE A 229 -8.10 -0.30 -12.05
CA PHE A 229 -9.07 -0.36 -13.15
C PHE A 229 -9.82 -1.69 -13.18
N GLY A 230 -9.31 -2.72 -12.48
CA GLY A 230 -9.82 -4.09 -12.55
C GLY A 230 -11.25 -4.23 -12.04
N VAL A 231 -11.54 -3.74 -10.84
CA VAL A 231 -12.91 -3.70 -10.32
C VAL A 231 -13.81 -2.79 -11.17
N PRO A 232 -13.42 -1.53 -11.47
CA PRO A 232 -14.24 -0.63 -12.27
C PRO A 232 -14.59 -1.14 -13.67
N VAL A 233 -13.71 -1.86 -14.35
CA VAL A 233 -14.00 -2.39 -15.70
C VAL A 233 -15.11 -3.43 -15.68
N VAL A 234 -15.30 -4.13 -14.56
CA VAL A 234 -16.29 -5.22 -14.43
C VAL A 234 -17.62 -4.69 -13.89
N VAL A 235 -17.59 -3.89 -12.82
CA VAL A 235 -18.84 -3.47 -12.11
C VAL A 235 -19.11 -1.96 -12.23
N GLY A 236 -18.29 -1.22 -12.94
CA GLY A 236 -18.45 0.24 -13.05
C GLY A 236 -19.71 0.67 -13.80
N GLY A 237 -20.13 -0.08 -14.82
CA GLY A 237 -21.23 0.34 -15.68
C GLY A 237 -20.97 1.72 -16.28
N ASP A 238 -21.92 2.65 -16.08
CA ASP A 238 -21.79 4.05 -16.54
C ASP A 238 -20.95 4.91 -15.60
N TYR A 239 -20.62 4.42 -14.40
CA TYR A 239 -19.78 5.13 -13.44
C TYR A 239 -18.30 4.95 -13.78
N GLN A 240 -17.71 5.97 -14.40
CA GLN A 240 -16.33 5.93 -14.88
C GLN A 240 -15.37 6.56 -13.87
N VAL A 241 -14.18 5.99 -13.79
CA VAL A 241 -13.06 6.46 -12.96
C VAL A 241 -11.81 6.66 -13.82
N LEU A 242 -10.88 7.47 -13.30
CA LEU A 242 -9.71 7.91 -14.06
C LEU A 242 -8.79 6.74 -14.49
N ALA A 243 -8.61 5.72 -13.62
CA ALA A 243 -7.80 4.54 -13.95
C ALA A 243 -8.40 3.72 -15.09
N LEU A 244 -9.72 3.57 -15.13
CA LEU A 244 -10.43 2.90 -16.22
C LEU A 244 -10.31 3.70 -17.53
N GLU A 245 -10.34 5.02 -17.47
CA GLU A 245 -10.14 5.88 -18.66
C GLU A 245 -8.71 5.74 -19.21
N ALA A 246 -7.69 5.70 -18.33
CA ALA A 246 -6.31 5.44 -18.75
C ALA A 246 -6.19 4.08 -19.48
N TYR A 247 -6.82 3.05 -18.95
CA TYR A 247 -6.85 1.72 -19.57
C TYR A 247 -7.54 1.76 -20.94
N LYS A 248 -8.71 2.40 -21.05
CA LYS A 248 -9.44 2.55 -22.31
C LYS A 248 -8.65 3.34 -23.35
N ALA A 249 -7.98 4.42 -22.94
CA ALA A 249 -7.17 5.23 -23.84
C ALA A 249 -6.00 4.42 -24.44
N VAL A 250 -5.31 3.63 -23.63
CA VAL A 250 -4.16 2.83 -24.11
C VAL A 250 -4.60 1.60 -24.89
N VAL A 251 -5.44 0.76 -24.28
CA VAL A 251 -5.77 -0.58 -24.82
C VAL A 251 -6.91 -0.49 -25.84
N GLY A 252 -7.90 0.35 -25.60
CA GLY A 252 -9.07 0.46 -26.48
C GLY A 252 -8.87 1.42 -27.64
N GLN A 253 -8.23 2.57 -27.39
CA GLN A 253 -8.14 3.67 -28.39
C GLN A 253 -6.73 3.85 -28.96
N GLN A 254 -5.72 3.16 -28.41
CA GLN A 254 -4.30 3.30 -28.79
C GLN A 254 -3.76 4.74 -28.64
N GLN A 255 -4.38 5.54 -27.79
CA GLN A 255 -3.97 6.91 -27.46
C GLN A 255 -2.95 6.89 -26.31
N PHE A 256 -1.72 6.46 -26.63
CA PHE A 256 -0.67 6.27 -25.64
C PHE A 256 -0.30 7.57 -24.90
N GLY A 257 -0.30 8.71 -25.59
CA GLY A 257 -0.01 10.02 -25.00
C GLY A 257 -1.05 10.41 -23.93
N ARG A 258 -2.34 10.25 -24.23
CA ARG A 258 -3.45 10.53 -23.29
C ARG A 258 -3.39 9.57 -22.09
N GLY A 259 -3.21 8.29 -22.35
CA GLY A 259 -3.07 7.30 -21.28
C GLY A 259 -1.87 7.56 -20.38
N ALA A 260 -0.74 7.98 -20.94
CA ALA A 260 0.46 8.36 -20.20
C ALA A 260 0.23 9.58 -19.32
N LEU A 261 -0.43 10.64 -19.82
CA LEU A 261 -0.78 11.82 -19.02
C LEU A 261 -1.69 11.48 -17.84
N ILE A 262 -2.74 10.67 -18.07
CA ILE A 262 -3.62 10.21 -16.99
C ILE A 262 -2.83 9.34 -16.00
N GLY A 263 -1.95 8.46 -16.47
CA GLY A 263 -1.09 7.63 -15.63
C GLY A 263 -0.17 8.47 -14.73
N MET A 264 0.38 9.59 -15.23
CA MET A 264 1.17 10.52 -14.41
C MET A 264 0.32 11.13 -13.28
N VAL A 265 -0.92 11.51 -13.56
CA VAL A 265 -1.82 12.03 -12.51
C VAL A 265 -2.10 10.96 -11.46
N LEU A 266 -2.31 9.70 -11.87
CA LEU A 266 -2.53 8.58 -10.96
C LEU A 266 -1.30 8.22 -10.12
N LEU A 267 -0.09 8.62 -10.52
CA LEU A 267 1.11 8.47 -9.69
C LEU A 267 1.18 9.47 -8.53
N LEU A 268 0.53 10.63 -8.63
CA LEU A 268 0.59 11.68 -7.60
C LEU A 268 0.13 11.20 -6.21
N PRO A 269 -1.00 10.47 -6.06
CA PRO A 269 -1.40 9.92 -4.77
C PRO A 269 -0.37 8.99 -4.14
N ALA A 270 0.27 8.14 -4.96
CA ALA A 270 1.31 7.23 -4.48
C ALA A 270 2.56 8.00 -4.00
N LEU A 271 3.00 8.99 -4.77
CA LEU A 271 4.13 9.86 -4.39
C LEU A 271 3.81 10.66 -3.12
N PHE A 272 2.58 11.20 -3.02
CA PHE A 272 2.14 11.90 -1.82
C PHE A 272 2.14 10.98 -0.60
N SER A 273 1.53 9.81 -0.71
CA SER A 273 1.47 8.80 0.37
C SER A 273 2.86 8.40 0.83
N PHE A 274 3.76 8.11 -0.11
CA PHE A 274 5.16 7.78 0.20
C PHE A 274 5.90 8.94 0.86
N GLY A 275 5.71 10.16 0.36
CA GLY A 275 6.34 11.38 0.92
C GLY A 275 5.90 11.63 2.36
N VAL A 276 4.60 11.49 2.64
CA VAL A 276 4.04 11.65 4.00
C VAL A 276 4.53 10.55 4.92
N ASP A 277 4.52 9.28 4.49
CA ASP A 277 5.04 8.18 5.31
C ASP A 277 6.53 8.36 5.63
N ALA A 278 7.34 8.72 4.65
CA ALA A 278 8.77 9.00 4.85
C ALA A 278 9.00 10.17 5.81
N TRP A 279 8.18 11.23 5.72
CA TRP A 279 8.25 12.38 6.62
C TRP A 279 7.85 12.04 8.05
N LEU A 280 6.77 11.26 8.23
CA LEU A 280 6.33 10.78 9.53
C LEU A 280 7.39 9.90 10.20
N ARG A 281 8.00 8.97 9.47
CA ARG A 281 9.09 8.12 9.97
C ARG A 281 10.29 8.94 10.43
N ARG A 282 10.68 9.96 9.68
CA ARG A 282 11.79 10.87 10.07
C ARG A 282 11.49 11.67 11.34
N ARG A 283 10.23 12.08 11.56
CA ARG A 283 9.83 12.86 12.75
C ARG A 283 9.72 12.04 14.02
N HIS A 284 9.37 10.76 13.92
CA HIS A 284 9.14 9.92 15.08
C HIS A 284 10.33 9.01 15.39
N GLY A 285 11.50 9.27 14.81
CA GLY A 285 12.76 8.57 14.94
C GLY A 285 12.76 7.35 15.86
N ASP A 286 13.32 6.24 15.45
CA ASP A 286 13.58 4.96 16.13
C ASP A 286 13.31 4.80 17.64
N SER A 287 12.15 5.22 18.12
CA SER A 287 11.74 5.03 19.53
C SER A 287 11.26 3.60 19.84
N MET A 288 11.31 2.70 18.87
CA MET A 288 11.07 1.29 19.11
C MET A 288 12.37 0.59 19.53
N SER A 289 12.70 0.72 20.80
CA SER A 289 13.80 -0.03 21.41
C SER A 289 13.57 -1.53 21.23
N GLY A 290 14.58 -2.25 20.72
CA GLY A 290 14.55 -3.69 20.41
C GLY A 290 14.36 -4.64 21.62
N ARG A 291 13.56 -4.24 22.62
CA ARG A 291 13.24 -4.99 23.86
C ARG A 291 11.74 -5.17 24.10
N ALA A 292 10.90 -4.89 23.11
CA ALA A 292 9.47 -5.12 23.25
C ALA A 292 9.15 -6.63 23.37
N GLN A 293 8.39 -7.04 24.39
CA GLN A 293 7.82 -8.38 24.48
C GLN A 293 6.54 -8.45 23.64
N VAL A 294 6.56 -9.32 22.63
CA VAL A 294 5.39 -9.58 21.78
C VAL A 294 4.34 -10.38 22.54
N PHE A 295 3.08 -10.05 22.39
CA PHE A 295 1.95 -10.86 22.88
C PHE A 295 2.00 -12.26 22.24
N ARG A 296 2.00 -13.30 23.08
CA ARG A 296 1.85 -14.71 22.68
C ARG A 296 0.42 -15.19 22.83
#